data_c7e2207f98e153bf31f6bcffd3d4156d
#
_entry.id   c7e2207f98e153bf31f6bcffd3d4156d
#
_cell.length_a   1.000
_cell.length_b   1.000
_cell.length_c   1.000
_cell.angle_alpha   90.00
_cell.angle_beta   90.00
_cell.angle_gamma   90.00
#
_symmetry.space_group_name_H-M   'P 1'
#
loop_
_entity.id
_entity.type
_entity.pdbx_description
1 polymer ?
#
loop_
_entity_poly.entity_id
_entity_poly.type
_entity_poly.pdbx_seq_one_letter_code
_entity_poly.pdbx_strand_id
1 'polypeptide(L)'
;AGLAGLVAARRLADAGADVTVSEERPGVGGRVRTKPVDGFTLDRGFQVLFTAYPAVQAELDLDALDLRYFSPGAVIARPGSRSVLSDPLRDPRSLLASLRNDEVTLTDKARTLLFRQHVGTRDEAEIFGSHDRSIRSSLRQWGFSDGYVENFVAPFYGGGTPQRARSTSNRGLV
;
A
#
# COMPACT_ATOMS: atom_id res chain seq x y z
N ALA A 1 2.55 -14.36 18.99
CA ALA A 1 2.93 -12.95 19.22
C ALA A 1 3.27 -12.27 17.90
N GLY A 2 2.25 -11.89 17.15
CA GLY A 2 2.38 -11.02 15.98
C GLY A 2 2.36 -9.54 16.39
N LEU A 3 2.52 -8.63 15.41
CA LEU A 3 2.60 -7.19 15.62
C LEU A 3 1.47 -6.64 16.51
N ALA A 4 0.22 -6.95 16.19
CA ALA A 4 -0.94 -6.48 16.95
C ALA A 4 -0.92 -6.94 18.42
N GLY A 5 -0.55 -8.20 18.67
CA GLY A 5 -0.45 -8.74 20.02
C GLY A 5 0.69 -8.09 20.84
N LEU A 6 1.83 -7.80 20.17
CA LEU A 6 2.97 -7.14 20.82
C LEU A 6 2.64 -5.67 21.17
N VAL A 7 1.98 -4.94 20.26
CA VAL A 7 1.52 -3.56 20.54
C VAL A 7 0.50 -3.53 21.67
N ALA A 8 -0.47 -4.44 21.66
CA ALA A 8 -1.45 -4.54 22.75
C ALA A 8 -0.78 -4.85 24.08
N ALA A 9 0.15 -5.80 24.12
CA ALA A 9 0.90 -6.16 25.33
C ALA A 9 1.69 -4.96 25.88
N ARG A 10 2.38 -4.22 25.01
CA ARG A 10 3.12 -3.02 25.39
C ARG A 10 2.20 -1.97 26.00
N ARG A 11 1.08 -1.65 25.34
CA ARG A 11 0.13 -0.66 25.84
C ARG A 11 -0.50 -1.04 27.17
N LEU A 12 -0.78 -2.33 27.38
CA LEU A 12 -1.29 -2.81 28.67
C LEU A 12 -0.23 -2.72 29.75
N ALA A 13 1.02 -3.08 29.45
CA ALA A 13 2.13 -2.96 30.38
C ALA A 13 2.41 -1.49 30.75
N ASP A 14 2.38 -0.58 29.79
CA ASP A 14 2.52 0.87 29.99
C ASP A 14 1.39 1.43 30.86
N ALA A 15 0.21 0.81 30.84
CA ALA A 15 -0.92 1.13 31.70
C ALA A 15 -0.84 0.46 33.09
N GLY A 16 0.27 -0.24 33.40
CA GLY A 16 0.51 -0.88 34.70
C GLY A 16 -0.06 -2.29 34.88
N ALA A 17 -0.54 -2.91 33.78
CA ALA A 17 -1.00 -4.29 33.83
C ALA A 17 0.17 -5.28 33.86
N ASP A 18 0.04 -6.37 34.59
CA ASP A 18 0.95 -7.52 34.49
C ASP A 18 0.58 -8.36 33.24
N VAL A 19 1.48 -8.38 32.25
CA VAL A 19 1.17 -8.93 30.92
C VAL A 19 2.09 -10.09 30.58
N THR A 20 1.52 -11.23 30.28
CA THR A 20 2.23 -12.38 29.72
C THR A 20 1.85 -12.58 28.26
N VAL A 21 2.84 -12.66 27.37
CA VAL A 21 2.67 -12.94 25.94
C VAL A 21 3.11 -14.35 25.64
N SER A 22 2.19 -15.20 25.19
CA SER A 22 2.49 -16.57 24.75
C SER A 22 2.67 -16.63 23.25
N GLU A 23 3.68 -17.33 22.78
CA GLU A 23 3.96 -17.58 21.36
C GLU A 23 4.20 -19.09 21.13
N GLU A 24 3.45 -19.67 20.21
CA GLU A 24 3.55 -21.09 19.85
C GLU A 24 4.88 -21.41 19.14
N ARG A 25 5.41 -20.46 18.39
CA ARG A 25 6.61 -20.63 17.54
C ARG A 25 7.86 -20.13 18.24
N PRO A 26 9.05 -20.60 17.80
CA PRO A 26 10.32 -20.23 18.47
C PRO A 26 10.73 -18.76 18.31
N GLY A 27 9.85 -17.86 17.91
CA GLY A 27 10.13 -16.43 17.81
C GLY A 27 8.93 -15.61 17.46
N VAL A 28 8.90 -14.38 17.98
CA VAL A 28 7.85 -13.39 17.77
C VAL A 28 7.85 -12.80 16.37
N GLY A 29 6.86 -11.99 16.04
CA GLY A 29 6.75 -11.23 14.80
C GLY A 29 5.68 -11.76 13.83
N GLY A 30 5.22 -13.00 13.98
CA GLY A 30 4.14 -13.54 13.15
C GLY A 30 4.45 -13.50 11.65
N ARG A 31 3.64 -12.74 10.89
CA ARG A 31 3.79 -12.58 9.44
C ARG A 31 4.89 -11.60 9.03
N VAL A 32 5.30 -10.69 9.91
CA VAL A 32 6.41 -9.75 9.66
C VAL A 32 7.77 -10.30 10.08
N ARG A 33 7.84 -11.57 10.40
CA ARG A 33 9.08 -12.22 10.80
C ARG A 33 9.98 -12.47 9.61
N THR A 34 11.23 -12.08 9.75
CA THR A 34 12.31 -12.32 8.80
C THR A 34 13.11 -13.56 9.20
N LYS A 35 13.63 -14.31 8.23
CA LYS A 35 14.48 -15.46 8.44
C LYS A 35 15.79 -15.29 7.65
N PRO A 36 16.95 -15.27 8.31
CA PRO A 36 18.22 -15.34 7.60
C PRO A 36 18.46 -16.80 7.12
N VAL A 37 18.83 -16.94 5.85
CA VAL A 37 19.15 -18.23 5.21
C VAL A 37 20.31 -18.02 4.26
N ASP A 38 21.43 -18.67 4.49
CA ASP A 38 22.64 -18.68 3.62
C ASP A 38 23.08 -17.27 3.17
N GLY A 39 23.07 -16.30 4.08
CA GLY A 39 23.41 -14.90 3.82
C GLY A 39 22.31 -14.07 3.20
N PHE A 40 21.15 -14.63 2.92
CA PHE A 40 19.97 -13.91 2.44
C PHE A 40 19.03 -13.59 3.60
N THR A 41 18.33 -12.46 3.47
CA THR A 41 17.26 -12.04 4.38
C THR A 41 15.92 -12.34 3.73
N LEU A 42 15.21 -13.35 4.25
CA LEU A 42 13.93 -13.78 3.69
C LEU A 42 12.78 -13.36 4.60
N ASP A 43 11.95 -12.46 4.12
CA ASP A 43 10.74 -12.06 4.81
C ASP A 43 9.60 -13.06 4.58
N ARG A 44 8.83 -13.35 5.63
CA ARG A 44 7.73 -14.32 5.56
C ARG A 44 6.50 -13.80 4.82
N GLY A 45 6.38 -12.51 4.68
CA GLY A 45 5.28 -11.85 4.01
C GLY A 45 5.75 -10.61 3.25
N PHE A 46 4.81 -9.95 2.60
CA PHE A 46 5.08 -8.68 1.95
C PHE A 46 5.37 -7.62 3.00
N GLN A 47 6.56 -7.04 2.95
CA GLN A 47 7.11 -6.14 3.96
C GLN A 47 7.15 -4.71 3.42
N VAL A 48 5.99 -4.07 3.31
CA VAL A 48 5.90 -2.63 3.06
C VAL A 48 5.29 -1.94 4.26
N LEU A 49 5.96 -0.90 4.75
CA LEU A 49 5.49 -0.08 5.85
C LEU A 49 5.02 1.28 5.31
N PHE A 50 3.77 1.61 5.56
CA PHE A 50 3.23 2.94 5.28
C PHE A 50 3.49 3.85 6.47
N THR A 51 4.56 4.64 6.39
CA THR A 51 5.02 5.50 7.48
C THR A 51 4.07 6.66 7.78
N ALA A 52 3.12 6.95 6.91
CA ALA A 52 2.11 7.99 7.11
C ALA A 52 0.96 7.56 8.05
N TYR A 53 0.83 6.27 8.36
CA TYR A 53 -0.22 5.84 9.26
C TYR A 53 0.00 6.36 10.69
N PRO A 54 -0.99 7.04 11.30
CA PRO A 54 -0.86 7.57 12.67
C PRO A 54 -0.46 6.51 13.69
N ALA A 55 -1.03 5.31 13.59
CA ALA A 55 -0.68 4.19 14.47
C ALA A 55 0.78 3.74 14.29
N VAL A 56 1.33 3.78 13.09
CA VAL A 56 2.74 3.45 12.84
C VAL A 56 3.65 4.47 13.51
N GLN A 57 3.35 5.76 13.37
CA GLN A 57 4.12 6.84 13.98
C GLN A 57 4.04 6.83 15.52
N ALA A 58 2.88 6.43 16.07
CA ALA A 58 2.68 6.36 17.52
C ALA A 58 3.32 5.10 18.15
N GLU A 59 3.41 3.99 17.40
CA GLU A 59 3.78 2.70 17.97
C GLU A 59 5.20 2.25 17.65
N LEU A 60 5.78 2.77 16.58
CA LEU A 60 7.08 2.33 16.10
C LEU A 60 8.10 3.47 16.15
N ASP A 61 9.31 3.16 16.59
CA ASP A 61 10.47 4.02 16.43
C ASP A 61 10.99 3.88 14.98
N LEU A 62 10.57 4.82 14.12
CA LEU A 62 10.91 4.78 12.70
C LEU A 62 12.41 5.04 12.45
N ASP A 63 13.08 5.75 13.33
CA ASP A 63 14.52 6.05 13.22
C ASP A 63 15.36 4.80 13.55
N ALA A 64 14.87 3.95 14.43
CA ALA A 64 15.50 2.67 14.76
C ALA A 64 15.31 1.59 13.68
N LEU A 65 14.38 1.81 12.74
CA LEU A 65 14.09 0.86 11.69
C LEU A 65 14.90 1.15 10.43
N ASP A 66 16.08 0.86 10.19
CA ASP A 66 16.85 1.08 8.93
C ASP A 66 15.98 1.04 7.64
N LEU A 67 15.02 1.96 7.53
CA LEU A 67 13.99 1.97 6.48
C LEU A 67 14.63 2.23 5.11
N ARG A 68 14.22 1.46 4.12
CA ARG A 68 14.58 1.63 2.70
C ARG A 68 13.37 2.15 1.94
N TYR A 69 13.47 3.36 1.43
CA TYR A 69 12.38 4.01 0.70
C TYR A 69 12.37 3.59 -0.77
N PHE A 70 11.19 3.32 -1.29
CA PHE A 70 10.99 3.04 -2.71
C PHE A 70 10.92 4.34 -3.51
N SER A 71 11.41 4.27 -4.75
CA SER A 71 11.11 5.32 -5.71
C SER A 71 9.60 5.34 -6.00
N PRO A 72 8.96 6.54 -6.05
CA PRO A 72 7.52 6.63 -6.25
C PRO A 72 7.16 6.26 -7.69
N GLY A 73 6.54 5.10 -7.86
CA GLY A 73 6.11 4.63 -9.16
C GLY A 73 5.91 3.12 -9.24
N ALA A 74 5.60 2.65 -10.43
CA ALA A 74 5.44 1.24 -10.73
C ALA A 74 6.03 0.90 -12.11
N VAL A 75 6.55 -0.30 -12.23
CA VAL A 75 6.92 -0.89 -13.51
C VAL A 75 5.82 -1.87 -13.92
N ILE A 76 5.17 -1.60 -15.04
CA ILE A 76 4.19 -2.49 -15.64
C ILE A 76 4.95 -3.39 -16.61
N ALA A 77 5.09 -4.66 -16.24
CA ALA A 77 5.79 -5.66 -17.04
C ALA A 77 4.79 -6.58 -17.74
N ARG A 78 4.98 -6.77 -19.05
CA ARG A 78 4.24 -7.71 -19.89
C ARG A 78 5.22 -8.55 -20.71
N PRO A 79 4.81 -9.68 -21.26
CA PRO A 79 5.65 -10.41 -22.21
C PRO A 79 6.13 -9.49 -23.34
N GLY A 80 7.45 -9.30 -23.46
CA GLY A 80 8.06 -8.47 -24.50
C GLY A 80 8.05 -6.96 -24.28
N SER A 81 7.42 -6.44 -23.21
CA SER A 81 7.39 -5.00 -22.94
C SER A 81 7.49 -4.65 -21.47
N ARG A 82 8.06 -3.47 -21.19
CA ARG A 82 8.09 -2.86 -19.86
C ARG A 82 7.80 -1.38 -19.99
N SER A 83 6.90 -0.88 -19.18
CA SER A 83 6.60 0.54 -19.11
C SER A 83 6.68 1.04 -17.66
N VAL A 84 7.05 2.30 -17.48
CA VAL A 84 7.18 2.93 -16.17
C VAL A 84 6.03 3.92 -16.00
N LEU A 85 5.37 3.84 -14.86
CA LEU A 85 4.40 4.82 -14.40
C LEU A 85 4.92 5.39 -13.08
N SER A 86 5.28 6.66 -13.06
CA SER A 86 5.82 7.34 -11.89
C SER A 86 4.99 8.58 -11.55
N ASP A 87 5.09 9.01 -10.29
CA ASP A 87 4.49 10.27 -9.82
C ASP A 87 5.38 11.44 -10.27
N PRO A 88 4.95 12.27 -11.24
CA PRO A 88 5.78 13.33 -11.79
C PRO A 88 6.09 14.45 -10.79
N LEU A 89 5.32 14.56 -9.71
CA LEU A 89 5.56 15.56 -8.66
C LEU A 89 6.68 15.12 -7.71
N ARG A 90 6.87 13.81 -7.55
CA ARG A 90 7.90 13.24 -6.68
C ARG A 90 9.15 12.79 -7.43
N ASP A 91 8.99 12.40 -8.71
CA ASP A 91 10.08 12.02 -9.59
C ASP A 91 9.96 12.69 -10.97
N PRO A 92 10.36 13.96 -11.08
CA PRO A 92 10.31 14.69 -12.35
C PRO A 92 11.14 14.07 -13.48
N ARG A 93 12.18 13.28 -13.14
CA ARG A 93 13.04 12.61 -14.14
C ARG A 93 12.32 11.53 -14.91
N SER A 94 11.33 10.89 -14.29
CA SER A 94 10.50 9.85 -14.91
C SER A 94 9.29 10.39 -15.67
N LEU A 95 9.13 11.72 -15.76
CA LEU A 95 7.99 12.35 -16.42
C LEU A 95 7.87 11.91 -17.89
N LEU A 96 8.97 11.97 -18.63
CA LEU A 96 8.98 11.58 -20.06
C LEU A 96 8.67 10.10 -20.26
N ALA A 97 9.20 9.23 -19.40
CA ALA A 97 8.90 7.80 -19.42
C ALA A 97 7.43 7.53 -19.09
N SER A 98 6.89 8.24 -18.09
CA SER A 98 5.48 8.15 -17.70
C SER A 98 4.55 8.68 -18.80
N LEU A 99 4.90 9.74 -19.49
CA LEU A 99 4.13 10.28 -20.62
C LEU A 99 4.11 9.32 -21.83
N ARG A 100 5.21 8.61 -22.09
CA ARG A 100 5.32 7.61 -23.16
C ARG A 100 4.69 6.25 -22.81
N ASN A 101 4.20 6.11 -21.58
CA ASN A 101 3.51 4.90 -21.17
C ASN A 101 2.15 4.80 -21.86
N ASP A 102 1.99 3.83 -22.77
CA ASP A 102 0.76 3.61 -23.55
C ASP A 102 -0.30 2.80 -22.80
N GLU A 103 0.05 2.22 -21.64
CA GLU A 103 -0.87 1.43 -20.82
C GLU A 103 -1.92 2.28 -20.06
N VAL A 104 -1.60 3.56 -19.88
CA VAL A 104 -2.44 4.53 -19.18
C VAL A 104 -2.62 5.76 -20.04
N THR A 105 -3.86 6.11 -20.38
CA THR A 105 -4.17 7.27 -21.21
C THR A 105 -3.76 8.58 -20.55
N LEU A 106 -3.51 9.63 -21.33
CA LEU A 106 -3.24 10.96 -20.80
C LEU A 106 -4.39 11.48 -19.92
N THR A 107 -5.63 11.13 -20.28
CA THR A 107 -6.82 11.45 -19.52
C THR A 107 -6.82 10.76 -18.15
N ASP A 108 -6.43 9.48 -18.10
CA ASP A 108 -6.32 8.76 -16.82
C ASP A 108 -5.19 9.31 -15.95
N LYS A 109 -4.08 9.73 -16.56
CA LYS A 109 -2.97 10.39 -15.84
C LYS A 109 -3.44 11.71 -15.18
N ALA A 110 -4.17 12.54 -15.93
CA ALA A 110 -4.76 13.78 -15.40
C ALA A 110 -5.78 13.49 -14.29
N ARG A 111 -6.66 12.50 -14.49
CA ARG A 111 -7.62 12.07 -13.46
C ARG A 111 -6.95 11.53 -12.21
N THR A 112 -5.84 10.83 -12.34
CA THR A 112 -5.07 10.34 -11.19
C THR A 112 -4.58 11.50 -10.32
N LEU A 113 -4.10 12.58 -10.92
CA LEU A 113 -3.68 13.77 -10.18
C LEU A 113 -4.85 14.44 -9.45
N LEU A 114 -6.00 14.59 -10.13
CA LEU A 114 -7.20 15.16 -9.54
C LEU A 114 -7.76 14.27 -8.42
N PHE A 115 -7.78 12.96 -8.63
CA PHE A 115 -8.21 11.99 -7.63
C PHE A 115 -7.31 12.03 -6.40
N ARG A 116 -5.99 12.07 -6.59
CA ARG A 116 -5.02 12.20 -5.51
C ARG A 116 -5.27 13.48 -4.69
N GLN A 117 -5.48 14.61 -5.35
CA GLN A 117 -5.79 15.87 -4.66
C GLN A 117 -7.09 15.75 -3.87
N HIS A 118 -8.13 15.21 -4.47
CA HIS A 118 -9.43 15.01 -3.84
C HIS A 118 -9.36 14.13 -2.59
N VAL A 119 -8.59 13.03 -2.66
CA VAL A 119 -8.39 12.14 -1.52
C VAL A 119 -7.52 12.81 -0.45
N GLY A 120 -6.45 13.47 -0.84
CA GLY A 120 -5.52 14.13 0.08
C GLY A 120 -6.08 15.34 0.85
N THR A 121 -7.26 15.84 0.44
CA THR A 121 -7.97 16.94 1.14
C THR A 121 -9.06 16.46 2.09
N ARG A 122 -9.34 15.14 2.13
CA ARG A 122 -10.34 14.55 3.01
C ARG A 122 -9.72 14.05 4.30
N ASP A 123 -10.46 14.18 5.38
CA ASP A 123 -10.08 13.55 6.63
C ASP A 123 -10.48 12.05 6.67
N GLU A 124 -9.89 11.32 7.60
CA GLU A 124 -10.13 9.88 7.77
C GLU A 124 -11.61 9.58 8.10
N ALA A 125 -12.26 10.43 8.89
CA ALA A 125 -13.66 10.23 9.27
C ALA A 125 -14.61 10.39 8.07
N GLU A 126 -14.35 11.37 7.19
CA GLU A 126 -15.10 11.53 5.93
C GLU A 126 -14.96 10.32 5.01
N ILE A 127 -13.74 9.77 4.92
CA ILE A 127 -13.45 8.61 4.09
C ILE A 127 -14.21 7.38 4.60
N PHE A 128 -14.09 7.08 5.89
CA PHE A 128 -14.76 5.94 6.51
C PHE A 128 -16.29 6.12 6.61
N GLY A 129 -16.78 7.35 6.72
CA GLY A 129 -18.20 7.69 6.69
C GLY A 129 -18.82 7.62 5.28
N SER A 130 -18.03 7.60 4.24
CA SER A 130 -18.50 7.54 2.85
C SER A 130 -19.13 6.17 2.53
N HIS A 131 -19.99 6.16 1.48
CA HIS A 131 -20.62 4.92 1.04
C HIS A 131 -19.57 3.91 0.55
N ASP A 132 -19.57 2.72 1.12
CA ASP A 132 -18.63 1.67 0.74
C ASP A 132 -18.99 1.09 -0.64
N ARG A 133 -18.04 1.08 -1.55
CA ARG A 133 -18.18 0.58 -2.92
C ARG A 133 -16.94 -0.21 -3.30
N SER A 134 -17.03 -1.00 -4.36
CA SER A 134 -15.83 -1.62 -4.90
C SER A 134 -14.90 -0.57 -5.52
N ILE A 135 -13.58 -0.76 -5.42
CA ILE A 135 -12.57 0.08 -6.08
C ILE A 135 -12.92 0.30 -7.55
N ARG A 136 -13.29 -0.75 -8.26
CA ARG A 136 -13.68 -0.70 -9.67
C ARG A 136 -14.86 0.26 -9.92
N SER A 137 -15.93 0.15 -9.12
CA SER A 137 -17.10 1.01 -9.24
C SER A 137 -16.77 2.48 -8.96
N SER A 138 -15.96 2.72 -7.95
CA SER A 138 -15.52 4.07 -7.58
C SER A 138 -14.69 4.72 -8.68
N LEU A 139 -13.72 4.02 -9.23
CA LEU A 139 -12.86 4.55 -10.29
C LEU A 139 -13.62 4.79 -11.61
N ARG A 140 -14.57 3.91 -11.96
CA ARG A 140 -15.44 4.15 -13.11
C ARG A 140 -16.31 5.39 -12.94
N GLN A 141 -16.83 5.63 -11.74
CA GLN A 141 -17.60 6.84 -11.43
C GLN A 141 -16.75 8.10 -11.57
N TRP A 142 -15.44 8.00 -11.27
CA TRP A 142 -14.46 9.05 -11.52
C TRP A 142 -14.10 9.20 -13.01
N GLY A 143 -14.60 8.31 -13.87
CA GLY A 143 -14.41 8.33 -15.31
C GLY A 143 -13.10 7.72 -15.78
N PHE A 144 -12.40 6.95 -14.93
CA PHE A 144 -11.22 6.19 -15.36
C PHE A 144 -11.57 5.15 -16.42
N SER A 145 -10.68 4.96 -17.38
CA SER A 145 -10.85 3.95 -18.43
C SER A 145 -10.82 2.53 -17.87
N ASP A 146 -11.49 1.61 -18.54
CA ASP A 146 -11.41 0.18 -18.20
C ASP A 146 -9.96 -0.33 -18.30
N GLY A 147 -9.19 0.17 -19.27
CA GLY A 147 -7.76 -0.16 -19.41
C GLY A 147 -6.95 0.22 -18.18
N TYR A 148 -7.17 1.42 -17.63
CA TYR A 148 -6.51 1.84 -16.38
C TYR A 148 -6.86 0.93 -15.22
N VAL A 149 -8.15 0.63 -15.07
CA VAL A 149 -8.64 -0.22 -13.97
C VAL A 149 -8.10 -1.65 -14.06
N GLU A 150 -8.16 -2.27 -15.26
CA GLU A 150 -7.79 -3.68 -15.44
C GLU A 150 -6.29 -3.90 -15.52
N ASN A 151 -5.55 -2.97 -16.16
CA ASN A 151 -4.12 -3.17 -16.42
C ASN A 151 -3.21 -2.62 -15.33
N PHE A 152 -3.70 -1.67 -14.52
CA PHE A 152 -2.91 -1.05 -13.47
C PHE A 152 -3.51 -1.28 -12.07
N VAL A 153 -4.76 -0.83 -11.84
CA VAL A 153 -5.32 -0.83 -10.48
C VAL A 153 -5.64 -2.25 -9.99
N ALA A 154 -6.27 -3.07 -10.84
CA ALA A 154 -6.66 -4.43 -10.46
C ALA A 154 -5.46 -5.33 -10.12
N PRO A 155 -4.36 -5.35 -10.90
CA PRO A 155 -3.15 -6.07 -10.51
C PRO A 155 -2.51 -5.55 -9.23
N PHE A 156 -2.46 -4.23 -9.04
CA PHE A 156 -1.84 -3.60 -7.88
C PHE A 156 -2.57 -3.96 -6.58
N TYR A 157 -3.89 -3.79 -6.54
CA TYR A 157 -4.70 -4.08 -5.34
C TYR A 157 -5.14 -5.55 -5.23
N GLY A 158 -5.15 -6.27 -6.34
CA GLY A 158 -5.61 -7.66 -6.40
C GLY A 158 -4.56 -8.70 -6.01
N GLY A 159 -3.31 -8.31 -5.83
CA GLY A 159 -2.23 -9.26 -5.53
C GLY A 159 -2.14 -10.42 -6.54
N GLY A 160 -2.38 -10.11 -7.83
CA GLY A 160 -2.35 -11.08 -8.92
C GLY A 160 -3.68 -11.81 -9.21
N THR A 161 -4.75 -11.55 -8.44
CA THR A 161 -6.07 -12.15 -8.74
C THR A 161 -7.12 -11.09 -9.07
N PRO A 162 -7.64 -11.02 -10.31
CA PRO A 162 -8.65 -10.04 -10.73
C PRO A 162 -9.93 -10.04 -9.89
N GLN A 163 -10.24 -11.17 -9.23
CA GLN A 163 -11.42 -11.32 -8.38
C GLN A 163 -11.34 -10.50 -7.10
N ARG A 164 -10.15 -10.33 -6.50
CA ARG A 164 -10.01 -9.54 -5.27
C ARG A 164 -10.28 -8.04 -5.49
N ALA A 165 -9.83 -7.47 -6.62
CA ALA A 165 -10.08 -6.06 -6.93
C ALA A 165 -11.57 -5.74 -7.14
N ARG A 166 -12.41 -6.75 -7.49
CA ARG A 166 -13.86 -6.58 -7.64
C ARG A 166 -14.58 -6.41 -6.30
N SER A 167 -14.06 -7.01 -5.24
CA SER A 167 -14.66 -7.02 -3.90
C SER A 167 -13.93 -6.13 -2.90
N THR A 168 -12.78 -5.57 -3.25
CA THR A 168 -12.02 -4.70 -2.35
C THR A 168 -12.72 -3.35 -2.21
N SER A 169 -12.87 -2.89 -0.98
CA SER A 169 -13.46 -1.60 -0.63
C SER A 169 -12.66 -0.43 -1.19
N ASN A 170 -13.34 0.60 -1.68
CA ASN A 170 -12.73 1.86 -2.11
C ASN A 170 -12.04 2.62 -0.97
N ARG A 171 -12.38 2.34 0.27
CA ARG A 171 -11.71 2.90 1.46
C ARG A 171 -10.24 2.53 1.54
N GLY A 172 -9.83 1.47 0.88
CA GLY A 172 -8.42 1.07 0.75
C GLY A 172 -7.64 1.80 -0.36
N LEU A 173 -8.25 2.75 -1.09
CA LEU A 173 -7.58 3.60 -2.07
C LEU A 173 -6.91 4.85 -1.46
N VAL A 174 -7.08 5.05 -0.16
CA VAL A 174 -6.68 6.24 0.60
C VAL A 174 -5.44 6.00 1.39
#